data_4bc4a8403a2c35de9d42d274325f7582
#
_entry.id   4bc4a8403a2c35de9d42d274325f7582
#
_cell.length_a   1.000
_cell.length_b   1.000
_cell.length_c   1.000
_cell.angle_alpha   90.00
_cell.angle_beta   90.00
_cell.angle_gamma   90.00
#
_symmetry.space_group_name_H-M   'P 1'
#
loop_
_entity.id
_entity.type
_entity.pdbx_description
1 polymer ?
#
loop_
_entity_poly.entity_id
_entity_poly.type
_entity_poly.pdbx_seq_one_letter_code
_entity_poly.pdbx_strand_id
1 'polypeptide(L)'
;MPTIKQLQEQRGEALSEIQRLRDVITTEDRDFSADERSAWEASNDHYDQISERIAIIERTRDIETAQPIVDEPAKADTPDYRSMLMSSREIDIPLMRSAPRTVAEARAMSTTTDSEGGYLVPTDLGAAVEVALLEFGGVREVATVIRTETGSQIDLPTVDDSGNTGSIEGENDGLATTDVTFGVKSLNAYKVSSDLVKIPFELLQDSAFDLASLLGRLLGERIARNSSALYTTGTGSSQPNGVVTASAAGVTAAGVAAITSDELIDLYHSVGRAYRRNGTWMLADSTAKYVRKLKDGDNQYLWQPGLSMGLPDTLFGAPVITNDDMAALATGNKTVLFGDFSRYYIRDVGAVRLIRLNERFADNDQIAWVAILRTDGELADAGTNPIKHLVQA
;
A
#
# COMPACT_ATOMS: atom_id res chain seq x y z
N MET A 1 -24.44 -9.21 -43.22
CA MET A 1 -23.56 -8.02 -43.35
C MET A 1 -22.56 -8.26 -44.46
N PRO A 2 -22.25 -7.31 -45.33
CA PRO A 2 -21.24 -7.50 -46.38
C PRO A 2 -19.88 -7.81 -45.75
N THR A 3 -19.13 -8.68 -46.36
CA THR A 3 -17.77 -9.03 -45.94
C THR A 3 -16.79 -7.90 -46.27
N ILE A 4 -15.67 -7.80 -45.53
CA ILE A 4 -14.62 -6.79 -45.82
C ILE A 4 -14.20 -6.85 -47.28
N LYS A 5 -14.09 -8.04 -47.85
CA LYS A 5 -13.72 -8.23 -49.28
C LYS A 5 -14.73 -7.61 -50.21
N GLN A 6 -16.04 -7.77 -49.97
CA GLN A 6 -17.10 -7.15 -50.76
C GLN A 6 -17.08 -5.61 -50.63
N LEU A 7 -16.81 -5.08 -49.44
CA LEU A 7 -16.67 -3.63 -49.25
C LEU A 7 -15.42 -3.07 -49.97
N GLN A 8 -14.33 -3.81 -49.97
CA GLN A 8 -13.11 -3.42 -50.74
C GLN A 8 -13.35 -3.44 -52.26
N GLU A 9 -14.13 -4.40 -52.77
CA GLU A 9 -14.54 -4.45 -54.17
C GLU A 9 -15.43 -3.23 -54.51
N GLN A 10 -16.44 -2.94 -53.73
CA GLN A 10 -17.32 -1.77 -53.90
C GLN A 10 -16.54 -0.44 -53.84
N ARG A 11 -15.57 -0.33 -52.92
CA ARG A 11 -14.67 0.84 -52.84
C ARG A 11 -13.84 0.98 -54.12
N GLY A 12 -13.36 -0.14 -54.67
CA GLY A 12 -12.60 -0.15 -55.93
C GLY A 12 -13.47 0.30 -57.12
N GLU A 13 -14.74 -0.11 -57.17
CA GLU A 13 -15.69 0.32 -58.19
C GLU A 13 -15.97 1.83 -58.12
N ALA A 14 -16.23 2.35 -56.92
CA ALA A 14 -16.45 3.79 -56.72
C ALA A 14 -15.21 4.60 -57.11
N LEU A 15 -14.01 4.14 -56.74
CA LEU A 15 -12.77 4.80 -57.12
C LEU A 15 -12.55 4.82 -58.63
N SER A 16 -12.88 3.72 -59.35
CA SER A 16 -12.73 3.64 -60.79
C SER A 16 -13.69 4.60 -61.51
N GLU A 17 -14.90 4.80 -60.99
CA GLU A 17 -15.86 5.76 -61.55
C GLU A 17 -15.43 7.21 -61.31
N ILE A 18 -14.90 7.53 -60.13
CA ILE A 18 -14.30 8.84 -59.83
C ILE A 18 -13.16 9.14 -60.77
N GLN A 19 -12.28 8.16 -61.03
CA GLN A 19 -11.14 8.29 -61.96
C GLN A 19 -11.62 8.49 -63.38
N ARG A 20 -12.64 7.73 -63.81
CA ARG A 20 -13.22 7.86 -65.14
C ARG A 20 -13.79 9.26 -65.40
N LEU A 21 -14.58 9.79 -64.42
CA LEU A 21 -15.12 11.14 -64.51
C LEU A 21 -14.03 12.21 -64.56
N ARG A 22 -12.97 12.04 -63.77
CA ARG A 22 -11.82 12.95 -63.79
C ARG A 22 -11.07 12.91 -65.11
N ASP A 23 -10.86 11.71 -65.69
CA ASP A 23 -10.12 11.54 -66.93
C ASP A 23 -10.89 12.14 -68.13
N VAL A 24 -12.23 12.12 -68.14
CA VAL A 24 -13.07 12.79 -69.15
C VAL A 24 -12.80 14.29 -69.12
N ILE A 25 -12.78 14.93 -67.96
CA ILE A 25 -12.51 16.36 -67.83
C ILE A 25 -11.11 16.72 -68.27
N THR A 26 -10.14 15.91 -67.85
CA THR A 26 -8.73 16.15 -68.17
C THR A 26 -8.47 15.98 -69.68
N THR A 27 -9.20 15.07 -70.33
CA THR A 27 -9.04 14.81 -71.76
C THR A 27 -9.75 15.82 -72.63
N GLU A 28 -10.91 16.34 -72.18
CA GLU A 28 -11.73 17.29 -72.97
C GLU A 28 -11.48 18.76 -72.58
N ASP A 29 -10.57 19.03 -71.63
CA ASP A 29 -10.16 20.36 -71.15
C ASP A 29 -11.38 21.28 -70.87
N ARG A 30 -12.38 20.73 -70.18
CA ARG A 30 -13.67 21.41 -69.83
C ARG A 30 -14.04 21.18 -68.39
N ASP A 31 -14.85 22.07 -67.82
CA ASP A 31 -15.44 21.88 -66.51
C ASP A 31 -16.55 20.82 -66.51
N PHE A 32 -16.86 20.26 -65.29
CA PHE A 32 -17.99 19.35 -65.14
C PHE A 32 -19.30 19.94 -65.56
N SER A 33 -20.09 19.20 -66.33
CA SER A 33 -21.51 19.47 -66.48
C SER A 33 -22.27 19.27 -65.16
N ALA A 34 -23.44 19.79 -65.05
CA ALA A 34 -24.26 19.66 -63.83
C ALA A 34 -24.51 18.18 -63.46
N ASP A 35 -24.75 17.33 -64.45
CA ASP A 35 -25.01 15.89 -64.24
C ASP A 35 -23.71 15.14 -63.86
N GLU A 36 -22.60 15.46 -64.48
CA GLU A 36 -21.28 14.86 -64.16
C GLU A 36 -20.79 15.26 -62.76
N ARG A 37 -21.06 16.53 -62.36
CA ARG A 37 -20.75 17.00 -60.99
C ARG A 37 -21.58 16.24 -59.95
N SER A 38 -22.86 16.06 -60.18
CA SER A 38 -23.76 15.29 -59.33
C SER A 38 -23.30 13.83 -59.24
N ALA A 39 -22.91 13.20 -60.34
CA ALA A 39 -22.41 11.83 -60.33
C ALA A 39 -21.05 11.70 -59.62
N TRP A 40 -20.17 12.69 -59.77
CA TRP A 40 -18.87 12.72 -59.09
C TRP A 40 -19.04 12.90 -57.58
N GLU A 41 -19.92 13.81 -57.14
CA GLU A 41 -20.24 14.00 -55.70
C GLU A 41 -20.87 12.72 -55.12
N ALA A 42 -21.82 12.09 -55.77
CA ALA A 42 -22.42 10.84 -55.35
C ALA A 42 -21.40 9.69 -55.22
N SER A 43 -20.46 9.60 -56.17
CA SER A 43 -19.41 8.57 -56.15
C SER A 43 -18.38 8.81 -55.03
N ASN A 44 -18.03 10.07 -54.74
CA ASN A 44 -17.19 10.43 -53.60
C ASN A 44 -17.87 10.12 -52.26
N ASP A 45 -19.12 10.54 -52.09
CA ASP A 45 -19.88 10.23 -50.87
C ASP A 45 -19.99 8.72 -50.63
N HIS A 46 -20.20 7.95 -51.70
CA HIS A 46 -20.22 6.49 -51.62
C HIS A 46 -18.86 5.88 -51.26
N TYR A 47 -17.78 6.39 -51.84
CA TYR A 47 -16.42 5.99 -51.52
C TYR A 47 -16.07 6.27 -50.04
N ASP A 48 -16.43 7.44 -49.55
CA ASP A 48 -16.18 7.85 -48.14
C ASP A 48 -16.99 6.99 -47.14
N GLN A 49 -18.26 6.74 -47.45
CA GLN A 49 -19.10 5.86 -46.59
C GLN A 49 -18.55 4.43 -46.54
N ILE A 50 -18.07 3.87 -47.64
CA ILE A 50 -17.49 2.53 -47.66
C ILE A 50 -16.15 2.52 -46.91
N SER A 51 -15.34 3.55 -47.08
CA SER A 51 -14.05 3.69 -46.42
C SER A 51 -14.18 3.80 -44.90
N GLU A 52 -15.18 4.57 -44.44
CA GLU A 52 -15.52 4.68 -43.02
C GLU A 52 -15.99 3.33 -42.44
N ARG A 53 -16.83 2.60 -43.17
CA ARG A 53 -17.29 1.27 -42.77
C ARG A 53 -16.15 0.27 -42.70
N ILE A 54 -15.22 0.28 -43.63
CA ILE A 54 -14.02 -0.57 -43.58
C ILE A 54 -13.18 -0.24 -42.34
N ALA A 55 -12.92 1.06 -42.11
CA ALA A 55 -12.12 1.52 -40.97
C ALA A 55 -12.76 1.12 -39.63
N ILE A 56 -14.07 1.17 -39.51
CA ILE A 56 -14.81 0.70 -38.29
C ILE A 56 -14.61 -0.81 -38.11
N ILE A 57 -14.75 -1.59 -39.20
CA ILE A 57 -14.62 -3.07 -39.11
C ILE A 57 -13.16 -3.45 -38.80
N GLU A 58 -12.19 -2.80 -39.41
CA GLU A 58 -10.76 -3.03 -39.16
C GLU A 58 -10.42 -2.66 -37.70
N ARG A 59 -10.90 -1.51 -37.21
CA ARG A 59 -10.72 -1.09 -35.83
C ARG A 59 -11.40 -2.04 -34.83
N THR A 60 -12.58 -2.57 -35.18
CA THR A 60 -13.25 -3.56 -34.33
C THR A 60 -12.48 -4.88 -34.31
N ARG A 61 -11.94 -5.28 -35.45
CA ARG A 61 -11.11 -6.46 -35.56
C ARG A 61 -9.76 -6.29 -34.83
N ASP A 62 -9.18 -5.10 -34.89
CA ASP A 62 -7.96 -4.76 -34.13
C ASP A 62 -8.24 -4.73 -32.62
N ILE A 63 -9.43 -4.30 -32.22
CA ILE A 63 -9.88 -4.38 -30.82
C ILE A 63 -10.15 -5.84 -30.41
N GLU A 64 -10.72 -6.65 -31.28
CA GLU A 64 -10.92 -8.10 -31.03
C GLU A 64 -9.61 -8.88 -31.05
N THR A 65 -8.62 -8.47 -31.88
CA THR A 65 -7.28 -9.07 -31.89
C THR A 65 -6.33 -8.44 -30.88
N ALA A 66 -6.57 -7.21 -30.45
CA ALA A 66 -5.97 -6.51 -29.30
C ALA A 66 -6.78 -6.68 -28.01
N GLN A 67 -7.77 -7.58 -28.00
CA GLN A 67 -8.02 -8.20 -26.70
C GLN A 67 -6.61 -8.62 -26.24
N PRO A 68 -6.19 -8.13 -25.06
CA PRO A 68 -5.00 -8.70 -24.49
C PRO A 68 -5.24 -10.19 -24.69
N ILE A 69 -4.27 -10.87 -25.27
CA ILE A 69 -4.05 -12.22 -24.88
C ILE A 69 -4.11 -12.07 -23.39
N VAL A 70 -5.28 -12.29 -22.79
CA VAL A 70 -5.32 -12.95 -21.54
C VAL A 70 -4.56 -14.21 -21.95
N ASP A 71 -3.22 -14.13 -21.89
CA ASP A 71 -2.45 -15.28 -21.51
C ASP A 71 -3.31 -15.77 -20.37
N GLU A 72 -4.12 -16.73 -20.67
CA GLU A 72 -4.64 -17.66 -19.70
C GLU A 72 -3.42 -17.86 -18.83
N PRO A 73 -3.37 -17.16 -17.62
CA PRO A 73 -2.08 -16.96 -16.96
C PRO A 73 -1.60 -18.38 -16.89
N ALA A 74 -0.53 -18.65 -17.64
CA ALA A 74 -0.02 -19.99 -17.90
C ALA A 74 -0.16 -20.57 -16.55
N LYS A 75 -1.17 -21.48 -16.37
CA LYS A 75 -1.68 -21.90 -15.08
C LYS A 75 -0.50 -21.82 -14.17
N ALA A 76 -0.35 -20.63 -13.56
CA ALA A 76 0.82 -20.38 -12.74
C ALA A 76 0.58 -21.47 -11.76
N ASP A 77 1.37 -22.53 -11.83
CA ASP A 77 1.23 -23.70 -10.99
C ASP A 77 1.01 -23.09 -9.63
N THR A 78 -0.27 -22.85 -9.34
CA THR A 78 -0.67 -22.28 -8.04
C THR A 78 -0.16 -23.34 -7.14
N PRO A 79 0.97 -23.07 -6.44
CA PRO A 79 1.67 -24.13 -5.79
C PRO A 79 0.61 -24.76 -4.91
N ASP A 80 0.33 -26.03 -5.11
CA ASP A 80 -0.59 -26.77 -4.26
C ASP A 80 0.02 -26.73 -2.86
N TYR A 81 -0.30 -25.67 -2.15
CA TYR A 81 0.24 -25.44 -0.81
C TYR A 81 -0.04 -26.61 0.11
N ARG A 82 -1.13 -27.35 -0.15
CA ARG A 82 -1.42 -28.57 0.59
C ARG A 82 -0.37 -29.64 0.31
N SER A 83 -0.02 -29.88 -0.95
CA SER A 83 1.05 -30.83 -1.30
C SER A 83 2.41 -30.32 -0.85
N MET A 84 2.67 -29.01 -0.94
CA MET A 84 3.88 -28.39 -0.41
C MET A 84 3.95 -28.49 1.11
N LEU A 85 2.86 -28.23 1.83
CA LEU A 85 2.78 -28.40 3.27
C LEU A 85 2.99 -29.88 3.68
N MET A 86 2.56 -30.82 2.86
CA MET A 86 2.75 -32.24 3.12
C MET A 86 4.16 -32.74 2.78
N SER A 87 4.80 -32.18 1.76
CA SER A 87 6.09 -32.66 1.23
C SER A 87 7.29 -31.82 1.60
N SER A 88 7.13 -30.49 1.75
CA SER A 88 8.22 -29.57 1.93
C SER A 88 8.58 -29.35 3.40
N ARG A 89 9.87 -29.24 3.69
CA ARG A 89 10.40 -28.95 5.02
C ARG A 89 10.41 -27.42 5.29
N GLU A 90 10.51 -26.64 4.23
CA GLU A 90 10.62 -25.19 4.27
C GLU A 90 9.98 -24.58 3.01
N ILE A 91 9.23 -23.49 3.19
CA ILE A 91 8.57 -22.77 2.11
C ILE A 91 8.84 -21.27 2.32
N ASP A 92 9.38 -20.60 1.32
CA ASP A 92 9.53 -19.16 1.28
C ASP A 92 8.27 -18.52 0.67
N ILE A 93 7.60 -17.67 1.42
CA ILE A 93 6.40 -16.95 0.99
C ILE A 93 6.82 -15.55 0.57
N PRO A 94 6.83 -15.24 -0.74
CA PRO A 94 7.22 -13.91 -1.20
C PRO A 94 6.20 -12.86 -0.74
N LEU A 95 6.70 -11.77 -0.20
CA LEU A 95 5.90 -10.58 0.04
C LEU A 95 5.71 -9.81 -1.27
N MET A 96 4.56 -9.17 -1.45
CA MET A 96 4.27 -8.40 -2.66
C MET A 96 5.29 -7.27 -2.86
N ARG A 97 5.68 -6.99 -4.11
CA ARG A 97 6.69 -5.96 -4.45
C ARG A 97 6.29 -4.56 -3.98
N SER A 98 5.01 -4.24 -4.07
CA SER A 98 4.43 -3.01 -3.55
C SER A 98 3.51 -3.38 -2.40
N ALA A 99 3.83 -2.97 -1.18
CA ALA A 99 2.91 -3.15 -0.06
C ALA A 99 1.63 -2.34 -0.33
N PRO A 100 0.45 -2.95 -0.18
CA PRO A 100 -0.79 -2.19 -0.19
C PRO A 100 -0.77 -1.18 0.97
N ARG A 101 -1.32 0.01 0.75
CA ARG A 101 -1.31 1.08 1.74
C ARG A 101 -2.41 0.94 2.79
N THR A 102 -3.46 0.22 2.44
CA THR A 102 -4.63 0.03 3.30
C THR A 102 -5.07 -1.43 3.34
N VAL A 103 -5.78 -1.81 4.39
CA VAL A 103 -6.40 -3.13 4.51
C VAL A 103 -7.39 -3.39 3.35
N ALA A 104 -8.08 -2.36 2.89
CA ALA A 104 -9.01 -2.46 1.76
C ALA A 104 -8.27 -2.77 0.45
N GLU A 105 -7.13 -2.13 0.19
CA GLU A 105 -6.28 -2.44 -0.98
C GLU A 105 -5.72 -3.86 -0.92
N ALA A 106 -5.24 -4.30 0.26
CA ALA A 106 -4.76 -5.66 0.45
C ALA A 106 -5.86 -6.70 0.19
N ARG A 107 -7.06 -6.47 0.70
CA ARG A 107 -8.22 -7.34 0.48
C ARG A 107 -8.68 -7.32 -0.98
N ALA A 108 -8.67 -6.16 -1.65
CA ALA A 108 -9.00 -6.06 -3.07
C ALA A 108 -8.02 -6.83 -3.95
N MET A 109 -6.76 -6.93 -3.55
CA MET A 109 -5.75 -7.73 -4.26
C MET A 109 -5.90 -9.24 -3.99
N SER A 110 -6.50 -9.63 -2.85
CA SER A 110 -6.73 -11.03 -2.48
C SER A 110 -8.09 -11.58 -2.92
N THR A 111 -9.06 -10.71 -3.21
CA THR A 111 -10.38 -11.08 -3.72
C THR A 111 -10.40 -11.07 -5.23
N THR A 112 -9.85 -12.08 -5.86
CA THR A 112 -10.39 -12.50 -7.15
C THR A 112 -11.76 -13.06 -6.86
N THR A 113 -12.77 -12.23 -7.08
CA THR A 113 -14.19 -12.56 -7.06
C THR A 113 -14.47 -13.96 -7.58
N ASP A 114 -15.29 -14.73 -6.85
CA ASP A 114 -16.41 -15.32 -7.55
C ASP A 114 -17.49 -15.84 -6.64
N SER A 115 -18.71 -15.37 -6.92
CA SER A 115 -19.96 -15.96 -6.50
C SER A 115 -20.25 -17.34 -7.17
N GLU A 116 -19.33 -17.86 -7.97
CA GLU A 116 -19.47 -19.13 -8.73
C GLU A 116 -18.31 -20.09 -8.52
N GLY A 117 -17.95 -20.38 -7.26
CA GLY A 117 -16.99 -21.47 -6.98
C GLY A 117 -15.62 -21.04 -6.44
N GLY A 118 -15.40 -19.75 -6.17
CA GLY A 118 -14.14 -19.21 -5.64
C GLY A 118 -13.74 -19.72 -4.24
N TYR A 119 -14.59 -20.48 -3.58
CA TYR A 119 -14.25 -21.15 -2.32
C TYR A 119 -13.26 -22.30 -2.45
N LEU A 120 -12.84 -22.65 -3.67
CA LEU A 120 -11.93 -23.77 -3.93
C LEU A 120 -10.53 -23.35 -4.39
N VAL A 121 -10.27 -22.07 -4.53
CA VAL A 121 -8.91 -21.58 -4.86
C VAL A 121 -8.13 -21.42 -3.56
N PRO A 122 -6.97 -22.06 -3.38
CA PRO A 122 -6.12 -21.81 -2.23
C PRO A 122 -5.80 -20.31 -2.18
N THR A 123 -6.27 -19.65 -1.15
CA THR A 123 -5.95 -18.24 -0.92
C THR A 123 -4.44 -18.10 -0.95
N ASP A 124 -3.90 -17.16 -1.74
CA ASP A 124 -2.47 -16.91 -1.77
C ASP A 124 -1.98 -16.66 -0.34
N LEU A 125 -1.14 -17.54 0.17
CA LEU A 125 -0.68 -17.49 1.55
C LEU A 125 0.08 -16.17 1.83
N GLY A 126 0.78 -15.67 0.81
CA GLY A 126 1.46 -14.37 0.90
C GLY A 126 0.48 -13.22 1.06
N ALA A 127 -0.60 -13.20 0.31
CA ALA A 127 -1.65 -12.19 0.42
C ALA A 127 -2.34 -12.25 1.78
N ALA A 128 -2.62 -13.45 2.31
CA ALA A 128 -3.22 -13.61 3.63
C ALA A 128 -2.31 -13.06 4.74
N VAL A 129 -1.00 -13.27 4.65
CA VAL A 129 -0.03 -12.71 5.60
C VAL A 129 0.04 -11.19 5.48
N GLU A 130 0.06 -10.63 4.27
CA GLU A 130 0.09 -9.17 4.08
C GLU A 130 -1.19 -8.47 4.57
N VAL A 131 -2.36 -9.08 4.32
CA VAL A 131 -3.62 -8.57 4.88
C VAL A 131 -3.56 -8.54 6.40
N ALA A 132 -3.07 -9.61 7.03
CA ALA A 132 -2.91 -9.67 8.48
C ALA A 132 -1.91 -8.61 8.99
N LEU A 133 -0.78 -8.40 8.29
CA LEU A 133 0.20 -7.37 8.64
C LEU A 133 -0.37 -5.94 8.62
N LEU A 134 -1.30 -5.66 7.71
CA LEU A 134 -1.99 -4.37 7.67
C LEU A 134 -3.13 -4.27 8.69
N GLU A 135 -3.90 -5.34 8.87
CA GLU A 135 -5.06 -5.36 9.76
C GLU A 135 -4.67 -5.14 11.24
N PHE A 136 -3.48 -5.63 11.63
CA PHE A 136 -2.95 -5.49 13.00
C PHE A 136 -1.81 -4.47 13.11
N GLY A 137 -1.42 -3.81 12.04
CA GLY A 137 -0.22 -2.97 12.00
C GLY A 137 -0.50 -1.47 11.92
N GLY A 138 -1.07 -0.85 12.97
CA GLY A 138 -1.38 0.58 12.97
C GLY A 138 -0.20 1.49 12.57
N VAL A 139 1.03 1.18 12.98
CA VAL A 139 2.23 1.92 12.54
C VAL A 139 2.55 1.64 11.08
N ARG A 140 2.40 0.39 10.62
CA ARG A 140 2.73 -0.02 9.25
C ARG A 140 1.85 0.66 8.20
N GLU A 141 0.63 1.04 8.55
CA GLU A 141 -0.31 1.72 7.65
C GLU A 141 0.21 3.10 7.19
N VAL A 142 0.90 3.79 8.08
CA VAL A 142 1.38 5.17 7.84
C VAL A 142 2.89 5.29 7.66
N ALA A 143 3.64 4.24 7.97
CA ALA A 143 5.08 4.18 7.83
C ALA A 143 5.53 3.94 6.38
N THR A 144 6.78 4.25 6.08
CA THR A 144 7.40 3.91 4.80
C THR A 144 8.02 2.51 4.87
N VAL A 145 7.49 1.57 4.08
CA VAL A 145 7.98 0.19 4.04
C VAL A 145 9.02 0.02 2.93
N ILE A 146 10.22 -0.44 3.28
CA ILE A 146 11.33 -0.76 2.37
C ILE A 146 11.52 -2.27 2.34
N ARG A 147 11.55 -2.86 1.16
CA ARG A 147 11.81 -4.29 0.97
C ARG A 147 13.20 -4.50 0.40
N THR A 148 13.93 -5.46 0.99
CA THR A 148 15.28 -5.80 0.61
C THR A 148 15.45 -7.31 0.51
N GLU A 149 16.30 -7.78 -0.38
CA GLU A 149 16.56 -9.21 -0.56
C GLU A 149 17.57 -9.74 0.46
N THR A 150 18.52 -8.88 0.86
CA THR A 150 19.60 -9.25 1.79
C THR A 150 19.41 -8.62 3.16
N GLY A 151 19.90 -9.29 4.20
CA GLY A 151 19.85 -8.79 5.58
C GLY A 151 21.05 -7.95 6.00
N SER A 152 21.87 -7.47 5.05
CA SER A 152 22.98 -6.56 5.36
C SER A 152 22.43 -5.26 5.93
N GLN A 153 23.11 -4.67 6.92
CA GLN A 153 22.74 -3.38 7.48
C GLN A 153 22.61 -2.32 6.38
N ILE A 154 21.59 -1.49 6.46
CA ILE A 154 21.38 -0.31 5.60
C ILE A 154 21.52 0.92 6.46
N ASP A 155 22.41 1.81 6.05
CA ASP A 155 22.63 3.07 6.72
C ASP A 155 21.87 4.19 5.99
N LEU A 156 20.94 4.83 6.70
CA LEU A 156 20.20 5.98 6.24
C LEU A 156 20.92 7.25 6.68
N PRO A 157 21.48 8.03 5.75
CA PRO A 157 22.07 9.31 6.11
C PRO A 157 20.97 10.28 6.55
N THR A 158 21.17 10.94 7.66
CA THR A 158 20.30 11.99 8.18
C THR A 158 21.05 13.31 8.26
N VAL A 159 20.39 14.40 7.90
CA VAL A 159 20.96 15.75 7.90
C VAL A 159 19.99 16.67 8.62
N ASP A 160 20.51 17.40 9.59
CA ASP A 160 19.78 18.53 10.18
C ASP A 160 20.49 19.82 9.82
N ASP A 161 19.84 20.60 8.97
CA ASP A 161 20.26 21.93 8.56
C ASP A 161 19.24 23.02 8.96
N SER A 162 18.27 22.63 9.80
CA SER A 162 17.16 23.51 10.18
C SER A 162 17.59 24.74 11.02
N GLY A 163 18.74 24.64 11.68
CA GLY A 163 19.34 25.72 12.45
C GLY A 163 20.16 26.70 11.63
N ASN A 164 20.50 26.34 10.40
CA ASN A 164 21.36 27.16 9.55
C ASN A 164 20.50 28.08 8.66
N THR A 165 20.84 29.35 8.63
CA THR A 165 20.18 30.36 7.80
C THR A 165 21.20 31.12 6.97
N GLY A 166 20.86 31.43 5.74
CA GLY A 166 21.67 32.38 4.94
C GLY A 166 21.68 33.78 5.55
N SER A 167 22.79 34.48 5.40
CA SER A 167 22.97 35.85 5.83
C SER A 167 22.91 36.82 4.64
N ILE A 168 22.55 38.08 4.92
CA ILE A 168 22.67 39.14 3.95
C ILE A 168 24.05 39.78 4.17
N GLU A 169 24.92 39.63 3.15
CA GLU A 169 26.26 40.17 3.21
C GLU A 169 26.34 41.57 2.57
N GLY A 170 27.18 42.41 3.13
CA GLY A 170 27.48 43.72 2.55
C GLY A 170 28.50 43.63 1.40
N GLU A 171 28.65 44.71 0.67
CA GLU A 171 29.66 44.80 -0.37
C GLU A 171 31.08 44.67 0.23
N ASN A 172 31.84 43.68 -0.24
CA ASN A 172 33.18 43.29 0.25
C ASN A 172 33.23 42.58 1.64
N ASP A 173 32.10 42.13 2.18
CA ASP A 173 32.11 41.27 3.36
C ASP A 173 32.42 39.82 3.01
N GLY A 174 33.13 39.15 3.90
CA GLY A 174 33.43 37.73 3.75
C GLY A 174 32.18 36.88 4.00
N LEU A 175 31.94 35.86 3.15
CA LEU A 175 30.83 34.90 3.34
C LEU A 175 30.99 34.16 4.65
N ALA A 176 29.90 34.05 5.43
CA ALA A 176 29.85 33.20 6.60
C ALA A 176 29.91 31.72 6.21
N THR A 177 30.71 30.92 6.90
CA THR A 177 30.77 29.48 6.69
C THR A 177 30.00 28.76 7.78
N THR A 178 29.08 27.90 7.39
CA THR A 178 28.31 27.07 8.31
C THR A 178 28.46 25.63 7.90
N ASP A 179 28.91 24.79 8.83
CA ASP A 179 29.07 23.35 8.57
C ASP A 179 27.77 22.60 8.80
N VAL A 180 27.49 21.65 7.92
CA VAL A 180 26.35 20.75 8.02
C VAL A 180 26.76 19.47 8.71
N THR A 181 26.04 19.06 9.75
CA THR A 181 26.31 17.82 10.47
C THR A 181 25.50 16.67 9.89
N PHE A 182 26.20 15.61 9.49
CA PHE A 182 25.59 14.38 9.01
C PHE A 182 25.48 13.37 10.14
N GLY A 183 24.30 12.79 10.30
CA GLY A 183 24.06 11.64 11.15
C GLY A 183 23.79 10.39 10.32
N VAL A 184 23.79 9.25 10.95
CA VAL A 184 23.45 7.96 10.33
C VAL A 184 22.47 7.22 11.23
N LYS A 185 21.39 6.73 10.65
CA LYS A 185 20.46 5.78 11.27
C LYS A 185 20.56 4.45 10.54
N SER A 186 20.71 3.36 11.29
CA SER A 186 20.95 2.05 10.72
C SER A 186 19.73 1.17 10.83
N LEU A 187 19.31 0.57 9.72
CA LEU A 187 18.29 -0.45 9.66
C LEU A 187 18.92 -1.82 9.57
N ASN A 188 18.67 -2.65 10.56
CA ASN A 188 19.15 -4.04 10.66
C ASN A 188 18.10 -5.02 10.08
N ALA A 189 18.16 -6.28 10.51
CA ALA A 189 17.21 -7.31 10.09
C ALA A 189 16.98 -8.29 11.25
N TYR A 190 16.13 -7.91 12.18
CA TYR A 190 15.78 -8.74 13.33
C TYR A 190 14.80 -9.83 12.94
N LYS A 191 14.91 -10.98 13.59
CA LYS A 191 14.08 -12.14 13.31
C LYS A 191 12.86 -12.15 14.22
N VAL A 192 11.68 -12.03 13.62
CA VAL A 192 10.38 -12.14 14.29
C VAL A 192 9.79 -13.52 13.99
N SER A 193 9.33 -14.23 15.01
CA SER A 193 8.76 -15.58 14.93
C SER A 193 7.29 -15.57 15.31
N SER A 194 6.51 -16.42 14.64
CA SER A 194 5.09 -16.67 14.97
C SER A 194 4.88 -17.60 16.17
N ASP A 195 5.97 -18.14 16.76
CA ASP A 195 5.98 -19.30 17.62
C ASP A 195 5.48 -20.59 16.94
N LEU A 196 5.64 -21.71 17.63
CA LEU A 196 5.30 -23.03 17.06
C LEU A 196 3.80 -23.30 17.17
N VAL A 197 3.21 -23.69 16.04
CA VAL A 197 1.86 -24.26 15.99
C VAL A 197 1.99 -25.75 15.75
N LYS A 198 1.41 -26.57 16.63
CA LYS A 198 1.42 -28.03 16.54
C LYS A 198 0.09 -28.52 16.00
N ILE A 199 0.14 -29.47 15.08
CA ILE A 199 -1.04 -30.07 14.45
C ILE A 199 -0.86 -31.58 14.44
N PRO A 200 -1.87 -32.36 14.90
CA PRO A 200 -1.86 -33.81 14.73
C PRO A 200 -1.82 -34.18 13.25
N PHE A 201 -1.08 -35.22 12.93
CA PHE A 201 -0.95 -35.72 11.55
C PHE A 201 -2.30 -36.17 10.98
N GLU A 202 -3.11 -36.83 11.80
CA GLU A 202 -4.46 -37.26 11.45
C GLU A 202 -5.34 -36.10 10.97
N LEU A 203 -5.28 -34.94 11.69
CA LEU A 203 -6.04 -33.75 11.32
C LEU A 203 -5.60 -33.21 9.95
N LEU A 204 -4.33 -33.37 9.62
CA LEU A 204 -3.79 -32.88 8.34
C LEU A 204 -4.26 -33.78 7.18
N GLN A 205 -4.45 -35.10 7.42
CA GLN A 205 -4.93 -36.05 6.44
C GLN A 205 -6.45 -36.03 6.24
N ASP A 206 -7.21 -35.98 7.33
CA ASP A 206 -8.65 -36.19 7.33
C ASP A 206 -9.47 -34.92 7.28
N SER A 207 -8.82 -33.74 7.34
CA SER A 207 -9.52 -32.46 7.35
C SER A 207 -10.27 -32.20 6.04
N ALA A 208 -11.58 -31.98 6.16
CA ALA A 208 -12.39 -31.43 5.09
C ALA A 208 -12.19 -29.94 4.84
N PHE A 209 -11.46 -29.24 5.72
CA PHE A 209 -11.19 -27.83 5.64
C PHE A 209 -9.80 -27.56 5.05
N ASP A 210 -9.63 -26.40 4.41
CA ASP A 210 -8.34 -25.93 3.94
C ASP A 210 -7.47 -25.47 5.14
N LEU A 211 -6.74 -26.44 5.71
CA LEU A 211 -5.82 -26.16 6.82
C LEU A 211 -4.65 -25.28 6.42
N ALA A 212 -4.27 -25.27 5.14
CA ALA A 212 -3.17 -24.44 4.66
C ALA A 212 -3.49 -22.94 4.78
N SER A 213 -4.66 -22.56 4.28
CA SER A 213 -5.19 -21.21 4.37
C SER A 213 -5.37 -20.76 5.83
N LEU A 214 -5.96 -21.63 6.66
CA LEU A 214 -6.13 -21.35 8.09
C LEU A 214 -4.79 -21.14 8.81
N LEU A 215 -3.79 -21.98 8.54
CA LEU A 215 -2.45 -21.85 9.12
C LEU A 215 -1.77 -20.57 8.67
N GLY A 216 -1.84 -20.26 7.38
CA GLY A 216 -1.28 -19.04 6.85
C GLY A 216 -1.82 -17.80 7.55
N ARG A 217 -3.14 -17.73 7.71
CA ARG A 217 -3.81 -16.66 8.43
C ARG A 217 -3.37 -16.59 9.90
N LEU A 218 -3.44 -17.70 10.64
CA LEU A 218 -3.07 -17.72 12.06
C LEU A 218 -1.60 -17.34 12.29
N LEU A 219 -0.68 -17.85 11.47
CA LEU A 219 0.74 -17.53 11.57
C LEU A 219 1.02 -16.09 11.14
N GLY A 220 0.31 -15.61 10.10
CA GLY A 220 0.35 -14.20 9.68
C GLY A 220 -0.11 -13.25 10.78
N GLU A 221 -1.26 -13.52 11.40
CA GLU A 221 -1.80 -12.72 12.51
C GLU A 221 -0.84 -12.68 13.72
N ARG A 222 -0.16 -13.78 14.04
CA ARG A 222 0.83 -13.81 15.12
C ARG A 222 2.05 -12.95 14.83
N ILE A 223 2.59 -13.04 13.60
CA ILE A 223 3.70 -12.18 13.17
C ILE A 223 3.26 -10.73 13.15
N ALA A 224 2.06 -10.43 12.63
CA ALA A 224 1.52 -9.10 12.54
C ALA A 224 1.41 -8.43 13.92
N ARG A 225 0.80 -9.11 14.89
CA ARG A 225 0.68 -8.61 16.26
C ARG A 225 2.04 -8.38 16.92
N ASN A 226 2.96 -9.31 16.81
CA ASN A 226 4.30 -9.15 17.37
C ASN A 226 5.09 -8.02 16.70
N SER A 227 5.07 -7.95 15.38
CA SER A 227 5.76 -6.88 14.65
C SER A 227 5.13 -5.50 14.92
N SER A 228 3.81 -5.39 15.02
CA SER A 228 3.11 -4.15 15.40
C SER A 228 3.56 -3.65 16.78
N ALA A 229 3.58 -4.53 17.78
CA ALA A 229 4.08 -4.19 19.10
C ALA A 229 5.54 -3.70 19.07
N LEU A 230 6.40 -4.37 18.30
CA LEU A 230 7.81 -3.97 18.15
C LEU A 230 7.96 -2.61 17.45
N TYR A 231 7.19 -2.33 16.40
CA TYR A 231 7.23 -1.02 15.73
C TYR A 231 6.64 0.10 16.57
N THR A 232 5.75 -0.23 17.51
CA THR A 232 5.15 0.76 18.41
C THR A 232 6.04 1.05 19.61
N THR A 233 6.45 0.03 20.35
CA THR A 233 7.09 0.18 21.68
C THR A 233 8.47 -0.45 21.77
N GLY A 234 9.02 -0.99 20.68
CA GLY A 234 10.35 -1.62 20.67
C GLY A 234 11.44 -0.69 21.20
N THR A 235 12.45 -1.27 21.85
CA THR A 235 13.48 -0.50 22.56
C THR A 235 14.67 -0.09 21.68
N GLY A 236 14.78 -0.59 20.45
CA GLY A 236 15.93 -0.35 19.57
C GLY A 236 17.19 -1.14 19.96
N SER A 237 17.14 -1.95 21.00
CA SER A 237 18.28 -2.79 21.41
C SER A 237 17.99 -4.25 21.08
N SER A 238 18.67 -4.78 20.05
CA SER A 238 18.47 -6.14 19.51
C SER A 238 17.04 -6.40 19.00
N GLN A 239 16.29 -5.35 18.73
CA GLN A 239 14.94 -5.34 18.20
C GLN A 239 14.66 -3.98 17.54
N PRO A 240 13.59 -3.85 16.73
CA PRO A 240 13.20 -2.57 16.14
C PRO A 240 13.10 -1.44 17.16
N ASN A 241 13.41 -0.23 16.72
CA ASN A 241 13.20 0.97 17.51
C ASN A 241 11.77 1.48 17.31
N GLY A 242 10.90 1.22 18.28
CA GLY A 242 9.48 1.57 18.19
C GLY A 242 9.26 3.08 18.09
N VAL A 243 8.21 3.47 17.36
CA VAL A 243 7.89 4.88 17.13
C VAL A 243 7.67 5.68 18.42
N VAL A 244 7.08 5.04 19.46
CA VAL A 244 6.89 5.65 20.79
C VAL A 244 8.24 5.90 21.48
N THR A 245 9.18 4.95 21.33
CA THR A 245 10.53 5.07 21.91
C THR A 245 11.36 6.11 21.18
N ALA A 246 11.32 6.10 19.86
CA ALA A 246 12.07 7.01 18.99
C ALA A 246 11.52 8.45 18.97
N SER A 247 10.24 8.65 19.33
CA SER A 247 9.61 9.98 19.30
C SER A 247 10.19 10.93 20.33
N ALA A 248 10.26 12.20 19.98
CA ALA A 248 10.70 13.26 20.88
C ALA A 248 9.58 13.73 21.84
N ALA A 249 9.96 14.29 22.96
CA ALA A 249 9.00 14.90 23.89
C ALA A 249 8.34 16.13 23.26
N GLY A 250 7.02 16.16 23.31
CA GLY A 250 6.22 17.31 22.86
C GLY A 250 5.60 18.06 24.03
N VAL A 251 4.71 17.39 24.76
CA VAL A 251 3.94 17.96 25.86
C VAL A 251 3.90 16.96 27.02
N THR A 252 3.98 17.49 28.24
CA THR A 252 3.66 16.72 29.45
C THR A 252 2.27 17.13 29.91
N ALA A 253 1.36 16.15 30.01
CA ALA A 253 0.01 16.40 30.49
C ALA A 253 0.05 16.82 31.96
N ALA A 254 -0.86 17.68 32.35
CA ALA A 254 -1.00 18.12 33.75
C ALA A 254 -1.63 17.04 34.63
N GLY A 255 -2.40 16.14 34.04
CA GLY A 255 -3.11 15.07 34.72
C GLY A 255 -2.44 13.72 34.56
N VAL A 256 -2.55 12.87 35.60
CA VAL A 256 -2.00 11.51 35.63
C VAL A 256 -2.68 10.56 34.63
N ALA A 257 -3.97 10.77 34.38
CA ALA A 257 -4.77 9.95 33.45
C ALA A 257 -5.84 10.79 32.74
N ALA A 258 -5.50 12.02 32.44
CA ALA A 258 -6.39 12.98 31.79
C ALA A 258 -5.64 13.72 30.67
N ILE A 259 -6.34 14.07 29.64
CA ILE A 259 -5.85 14.88 28.53
C ILE A 259 -6.84 16.01 28.33
N THR A 260 -6.36 17.23 28.18
CA THR A 260 -7.15 18.42 27.85
C THR A 260 -7.06 18.72 26.35
N SER A 261 -8.01 19.50 25.84
CA SER A 261 -7.96 19.98 24.46
C SER A 261 -6.75 20.89 24.20
N ASP A 262 -6.36 21.70 25.20
CA ASP A 262 -5.23 22.61 25.10
C ASP A 262 -3.91 21.83 24.96
N GLU A 263 -3.72 20.75 25.70
CA GLU A 263 -2.55 19.87 25.57
C GLU A 263 -2.45 19.22 24.18
N LEU A 264 -3.59 18.87 23.57
CA LEU A 264 -3.60 18.37 22.19
C LEU A 264 -3.24 19.47 21.19
N ILE A 265 -3.72 20.70 21.39
CA ILE A 265 -3.35 21.84 20.58
C ILE A 265 -1.85 22.14 20.72
N ASP A 266 -1.33 22.11 21.94
CA ASP A 266 0.08 22.31 22.23
C ASP A 266 0.95 21.22 21.56
N LEU A 267 0.53 19.96 21.61
CA LEU A 267 1.21 18.87 20.91
C LEU A 267 1.21 19.09 19.40
N TYR A 268 0.07 19.48 18.83
CA TYR A 268 -0.05 19.79 17.40
C TYR A 268 0.95 20.90 17.00
N HIS A 269 1.04 21.96 17.80
CA HIS A 269 1.92 23.10 17.51
C HIS A 269 3.39 22.84 17.87
N SER A 270 3.70 21.86 18.71
CA SER A 270 5.07 21.47 19.04
C SER A 270 5.83 20.85 17.87
N VAL A 271 5.12 20.23 16.92
CA VAL A 271 5.72 19.66 15.70
C VAL A 271 5.97 20.77 14.68
N GLY A 272 7.12 20.75 14.02
CA GLY A 272 7.50 21.72 13.01
C GLY A 272 6.48 21.79 11.84
N ARG A 273 6.26 23.02 11.31
CA ARG A 273 5.27 23.27 10.25
C ARG A 273 5.45 22.37 9.01
N ALA A 274 6.69 22.02 8.68
CA ALA A 274 7.01 21.17 7.53
C ALA A 274 6.41 19.76 7.68
N TYR A 275 6.48 19.18 8.88
CA TYR A 275 5.98 17.83 9.20
C TYR A 275 4.49 17.84 9.51
N ARG A 276 3.95 18.95 10.02
CA ARG A 276 2.53 19.09 10.34
C ARG A 276 1.59 18.91 9.15
N ARG A 277 2.06 19.21 7.93
CA ARG A 277 1.26 19.07 6.70
C ARG A 277 0.87 17.63 6.41
N ASN A 278 1.75 16.69 6.73
CA ASN A 278 1.54 15.25 6.56
C ASN A 278 1.34 14.57 7.92
N GLY A 279 1.04 15.37 8.95
CA GLY A 279 0.89 14.88 10.30
C GLY A 279 -0.31 13.95 10.45
N THR A 280 -0.11 12.88 11.23
CA THR A 280 -1.13 11.90 11.61
C THR A 280 -1.12 11.78 13.13
N TRP A 281 -2.29 11.56 13.71
CA TRP A 281 -2.44 11.25 15.13
C TRP A 281 -2.41 9.74 15.31
N MET A 282 -1.69 9.27 16.32
CA MET A 282 -1.71 7.87 16.72
C MET A 282 -1.91 7.75 18.22
N LEU A 283 -2.89 6.94 18.62
CA LEU A 283 -3.26 6.75 20.01
C LEU A 283 -4.01 5.41 20.20
N ALA A 284 -4.08 4.93 21.44
CA ALA A 284 -4.86 3.75 21.77
C ALA A 284 -6.37 4.01 21.62
N ASP A 285 -7.17 2.99 21.29
CA ASP A 285 -8.65 3.14 21.21
C ASP A 285 -9.27 3.68 22.52
N SER A 286 -8.76 3.24 23.67
CA SER A 286 -9.19 3.75 24.98
C SER A 286 -8.94 5.25 25.14
N THR A 287 -7.81 5.75 24.63
CA THR A 287 -7.45 7.18 24.60
C THR A 287 -8.30 7.95 23.60
N ALA A 288 -8.55 7.37 22.40
CA ALA A 288 -9.46 7.96 21.42
C ALA A 288 -10.87 8.15 22.00
N LYS A 289 -11.39 7.13 22.68
CA LYS A 289 -12.65 7.20 23.40
C LYS A 289 -12.67 8.31 24.45
N TYR A 290 -11.55 8.51 25.16
CA TYR A 290 -11.44 9.58 26.16
C TYR A 290 -11.47 10.96 25.48
N VAL A 291 -10.67 11.17 24.45
CA VAL A 291 -10.60 12.44 23.70
C VAL A 291 -11.95 12.79 23.05
N ARG A 292 -12.67 11.80 22.51
CA ARG A 292 -14.04 11.97 21.98
C ARG A 292 -15.05 12.44 23.00
N LYS A 293 -14.83 12.15 24.29
CA LYS A 293 -15.70 12.55 25.39
C LYS A 293 -15.38 13.93 25.97
N LEU A 294 -14.36 14.60 25.45
CA LEU A 294 -14.08 15.97 25.88
C LEU A 294 -15.23 16.90 25.48
N LYS A 295 -15.62 17.74 26.42
CA LYS A 295 -16.73 18.67 26.27
C LYS A 295 -16.28 20.09 26.54
N ASP A 296 -16.97 21.05 25.93
CA ASP A 296 -16.82 22.44 26.22
C ASP A 296 -17.58 22.89 27.50
N GLY A 297 -17.54 24.19 27.81
CA GLY A 297 -18.24 24.77 28.96
C GLY A 297 -19.76 24.65 28.89
N ASP A 298 -20.33 24.44 27.73
CA ASP A 298 -21.76 24.25 27.47
C ASP A 298 -22.16 22.76 27.39
N ASN A 299 -21.25 21.87 27.79
CA ASN A 299 -21.46 20.41 27.81
C ASN A 299 -21.63 19.77 26.43
N GLN A 300 -21.16 20.42 25.34
CA GLN A 300 -21.15 19.90 23.99
C GLN A 300 -19.82 19.18 23.74
N TYR A 301 -19.88 18.09 22.93
CA TYR A 301 -18.67 17.35 22.57
C TYR A 301 -17.81 18.19 21.61
N LEU A 302 -16.52 18.37 21.96
CA LEU A 302 -15.55 19.11 21.16
C LEU A 302 -15.20 18.38 19.87
N TRP A 303 -15.06 17.05 19.92
CA TRP A 303 -14.81 16.23 18.76
C TRP A 303 -16.11 15.63 18.24
N GLN A 304 -16.59 16.13 17.10
CA GLN A 304 -17.73 15.58 16.40
C GLN A 304 -17.22 14.71 15.24
N PRO A 305 -17.28 13.37 15.33
CA PRO A 305 -16.97 12.51 14.23
C PRO A 305 -17.97 12.75 13.09
N GLY A 306 -17.51 12.61 11.83
CA GLY A 306 -18.37 12.76 10.66
C GLY A 306 -19.42 11.65 10.58
N LEU A 307 -20.45 11.74 11.39
CA LEU A 307 -21.56 10.76 11.52
C LEU A 307 -22.29 10.46 10.21
N SER A 308 -22.15 11.32 9.21
CA SER A 308 -22.99 11.26 8.00
C SER A 308 -22.27 10.88 6.72
N MET A 309 -20.93 10.72 6.67
CA MET A 309 -20.19 10.59 5.40
C MET A 309 -19.16 9.46 5.31
N GLY A 310 -19.00 8.59 6.33
CA GLY A 310 -17.96 7.55 6.26
C GLY A 310 -16.54 8.09 6.08
N LEU A 311 -16.31 9.36 6.42
CA LEU A 311 -14.99 9.97 6.37
C LEU A 311 -14.14 9.44 7.53
N PRO A 312 -12.83 9.23 7.32
CA PRO A 312 -11.93 8.84 8.39
C PRO A 312 -11.96 9.87 9.52
N ASP A 313 -11.78 9.41 10.73
CA ASP A 313 -11.71 10.29 11.90
C ASP A 313 -10.55 11.28 11.77
N THR A 314 -10.85 12.56 11.95
CA THR A 314 -9.86 13.64 11.92
C THR A 314 -9.87 14.45 13.21
N LEU A 315 -8.68 14.80 13.68
CA LEU A 315 -8.49 15.72 14.81
C LEU A 315 -7.63 16.89 14.34
N PHE A 316 -8.14 18.10 14.47
CA PHE A 316 -7.50 19.34 13.94
C PHE A 316 -7.15 19.26 12.45
N GLY A 317 -7.97 18.54 11.64
CA GLY A 317 -7.76 18.38 10.21
C GLY A 317 -6.70 17.34 9.83
N ALA A 318 -6.10 16.64 10.79
CA ALA A 318 -5.18 15.54 10.57
C ALA A 318 -5.87 14.18 10.84
N PRO A 319 -5.58 13.13 10.07
CA PRO A 319 -6.16 11.81 10.27
C PRO A 319 -5.75 11.22 11.62
N VAL A 320 -6.64 10.41 12.19
CA VAL A 320 -6.43 9.70 13.45
C VAL A 320 -6.39 8.21 13.18
N ILE A 321 -5.33 7.57 13.66
CA ILE A 321 -5.15 6.12 13.60
C ILE A 321 -5.14 5.56 15.00
N THR A 322 -5.93 4.54 15.23
CA THR A 322 -5.92 3.79 16.50
C THR A 322 -4.88 2.67 16.40
N ASN A 323 -4.11 2.53 17.49
CA ASN A 323 -3.11 1.47 17.62
C ASN A 323 -3.23 0.86 19.01
N ASP A 324 -3.59 -0.41 19.08
CA ASP A 324 -3.83 -1.13 20.31
C ASP A 324 -2.55 -1.39 21.14
N ASP A 325 -1.38 -1.31 20.48
CA ASP A 325 -0.08 -1.46 21.16
C ASP A 325 0.38 -0.16 21.86
N MET A 326 -0.37 0.94 21.71
CA MET A 326 -0.11 2.18 22.44
C MET A 326 -0.58 2.07 23.90
N ALA A 327 0.17 2.67 24.79
CA ALA A 327 -0.16 2.67 26.21
C ALA A 327 -1.46 3.46 26.48
N ALA A 328 -2.29 2.91 27.39
CA ALA A 328 -3.44 3.62 27.93
C ALA A 328 -3.02 4.78 28.84
N LEU A 329 -3.97 5.66 29.18
CA LEU A 329 -3.77 6.79 30.08
C LEU A 329 -3.34 6.31 31.47
N ALA A 330 -2.09 6.51 31.82
CA ALA A 330 -1.51 6.26 33.14
C ALA A 330 -0.20 7.05 33.31
N THR A 331 0.20 7.30 34.55
CA THR A 331 1.42 8.04 34.90
C THR A 331 2.64 7.59 34.09
N GLY A 332 3.37 8.54 33.53
CA GLY A 332 4.59 8.32 32.78
C GLY A 332 4.42 7.69 31.40
N ASN A 333 3.19 7.32 31.02
CA ASN A 333 2.93 6.74 29.71
C ASN A 333 2.91 7.78 28.60
N LYS A 334 3.48 7.41 27.47
CA LYS A 334 3.38 8.15 26.20
C LYS A 334 2.09 7.71 25.50
N THR A 335 1.05 8.51 25.57
CA THR A 335 -0.33 8.08 25.23
C THR A 335 -0.82 8.59 23.88
N VAL A 336 -0.25 9.67 23.39
CA VAL A 336 -0.60 10.27 22.11
C VAL A 336 0.67 10.60 21.34
N LEU A 337 0.71 10.25 20.07
CA LEU A 337 1.74 10.66 19.12
C LEU A 337 1.12 11.56 18.06
N PHE A 338 1.87 12.57 17.64
CA PHE A 338 1.53 13.40 16.49
C PHE A 338 2.78 13.71 15.67
N GLY A 339 2.67 13.60 14.36
CA GLY A 339 3.76 13.94 13.45
C GLY A 339 3.68 13.22 12.11
N ASP A 340 4.77 13.33 11.35
CA ASP A 340 4.91 12.73 10.03
C ASP A 340 5.50 11.31 10.14
N PHE A 341 4.61 10.31 10.16
CA PHE A 341 4.99 8.89 10.24
C PHE A 341 5.65 8.37 8.97
N SER A 342 5.59 9.08 7.84
CA SER A 342 6.33 8.68 6.63
C SER A 342 7.85 8.68 6.85
N ARG A 343 8.32 9.34 7.90
CA ARG A 343 9.73 9.34 8.34
C ARG A 343 10.11 8.13 9.20
N TYR A 344 9.14 7.32 9.59
CA TYR A 344 9.40 6.03 10.20
C TYR A 344 9.53 4.98 9.12
N TYR A 345 10.69 4.36 9.03
CA TYR A 345 11.00 3.35 8.03
C TYR A 345 10.89 1.96 8.62
N ILE A 346 10.09 1.12 7.97
CA ILE A 346 10.01 -0.31 8.26
C ILE A 346 10.76 -1.03 7.14
N ARG A 347 11.69 -1.90 7.50
CA ARG A 347 12.44 -2.71 6.56
C ARG A 347 12.02 -4.16 6.66
N ASP A 348 11.54 -4.72 5.56
CA ASP A 348 11.28 -6.14 5.41
C ASP A 348 12.38 -6.80 4.58
N VAL A 349 12.90 -7.93 5.03
CA VAL A 349 14.01 -8.63 4.37
C VAL A 349 13.56 -9.98 3.85
N GLY A 350 13.58 -10.13 2.53
CA GLY A 350 13.20 -11.35 1.84
C GLY A 350 11.71 -11.67 1.95
N ALA A 351 11.40 -12.94 1.98
CA ALA A 351 10.05 -13.48 2.12
C ALA A 351 9.76 -13.92 3.55
N VAL A 352 8.49 -14.09 3.89
CA VAL A 352 8.09 -14.78 5.12
C VAL A 352 8.42 -16.26 4.95
N ARG A 353 9.27 -16.78 5.81
CA ARG A 353 9.73 -18.15 5.77
C ARG A 353 8.84 -19.05 6.62
N LEU A 354 8.16 -20.00 6.00
CA LEU A 354 7.37 -21.01 6.69
C LEU A 354 8.17 -22.31 6.81
N ILE A 355 8.42 -22.75 8.03
CA ILE A 355 9.22 -23.93 8.32
C ILE A 355 8.32 -25.01 8.93
N ARG A 356 8.36 -26.19 8.33
CA ARG A 356 7.73 -27.41 8.85
C ARG A 356 8.75 -28.24 9.61
N LEU A 357 8.40 -28.62 10.84
CA LEU A 357 9.22 -29.45 11.70
C LEU A 357 8.54 -30.82 11.88
N ASN A 358 8.98 -31.79 11.12
CA ASN A 358 8.39 -33.13 11.12
C ASN A 358 8.93 -34.02 12.26
N GLU A 359 10.18 -33.85 12.64
CA GLU A 359 10.90 -34.75 13.54
C GLU A 359 10.75 -34.37 15.01
N ARG A 360 10.54 -33.06 15.31
CA ARG A 360 10.58 -32.54 16.67
C ARG A 360 9.50 -33.08 17.60
N PHE A 361 8.35 -33.46 17.07
CA PHE A 361 7.18 -33.94 17.80
C PHE A 361 6.64 -35.24 17.21
N ALA A 362 7.51 -36.02 16.55
CA ALA A 362 7.15 -37.31 15.92
C ALA A 362 6.72 -38.34 16.97
N ASP A 363 7.22 -38.23 18.19
CA ASP A 363 6.82 -39.07 19.34
C ASP A 363 5.36 -38.89 19.77
N ASN A 364 4.74 -37.77 19.41
CA ASN A 364 3.35 -37.45 19.69
C ASN A 364 2.46 -37.44 18.43
N ASP A 365 2.98 -37.93 17.31
CA ASP A 365 2.32 -37.89 16.00
C ASP A 365 1.83 -36.47 15.60
N GLN A 366 2.67 -35.49 15.88
CA GLN A 366 2.38 -34.07 15.61
C GLN A 366 3.43 -33.45 14.69
N ILE A 367 2.96 -32.56 13.83
CA ILE A 367 3.79 -31.72 13.00
C ILE A 367 3.73 -30.28 13.52
N ALA A 368 4.87 -29.65 13.66
CA ALA A 368 4.92 -28.26 14.06
C ALA A 368 5.25 -27.32 12.87
N TRP A 369 4.64 -26.16 12.89
CA TRP A 369 4.83 -25.10 11.92
C TRP A 369 5.27 -23.84 12.61
N VAL A 370 6.19 -23.10 12.00
CA VAL A 370 6.63 -21.77 12.44
C VAL A 370 6.85 -20.88 11.23
N ALA A 371 6.31 -19.68 11.28
CA ALA A 371 6.62 -18.63 10.33
C ALA A 371 7.65 -17.67 10.91
N ILE A 372 8.54 -17.18 10.07
CA ILE A 372 9.63 -16.28 10.42
C ILE A 372 9.66 -15.13 9.45
N LEU A 373 9.62 -13.91 9.96
CA LEU A 373 9.84 -12.68 9.23
C LEU A 373 11.14 -12.05 9.71
N ARG A 374 11.91 -11.46 8.79
CA ARG A 374 13.06 -10.63 9.14
C ARG A 374 12.72 -9.18 8.86
N THR A 375 12.71 -8.36 9.91
CA THR A 375 12.29 -6.97 9.79
C THR A 375 13.01 -6.07 10.78
N ASP A 376 12.95 -4.76 10.52
CA ASP A 376 13.42 -3.72 11.43
C ASP A 376 12.56 -2.46 11.27
N GLY A 377 12.63 -1.57 12.25
CA GLY A 377 11.95 -0.28 12.23
C GLY A 377 12.81 0.79 12.90
N GLU A 378 12.96 1.93 12.24
CA GLU A 378 13.74 3.07 12.76
C GLU A 378 13.13 4.40 12.29
N LEU A 379 13.18 5.40 13.16
CA LEU A 379 12.79 6.77 12.84
C LEU A 379 13.99 7.51 12.21
N ALA A 380 13.86 7.93 10.95
CA ALA A 380 14.86 8.76 10.29
C ALA A 380 14.73 10.21 10.78
N ASP A 381 15.25 10.45 11.96
CA ASP A 381 15.32 11.78 12.56
C ASP A 381 16.79 12.22 12.70
N ALA A 382 17.07 13.43 12.24
CA ALA A 382 18.36 14.10 12.36
C ALA A 382 18.41 15.10 13.53
N GLY A 383 17.37 15.14 14.38
CA GLY A 383 17.19 16.16 15.41
C GLY A 383 16.02 17.13 15.15
N THR A 384 15.37 16.99 13.99
CA THR A 384 14.24 17.82 13.57
C THR A 384 12.91 17.43 14.21
N ASN A 385 12.89 16.28 14.90
CA ASN A 385 11.75 15.75 15.66
C ASN A 385 10.45 15.69 14.85
N PRO A 386 10.39 14.86 13.79
CA PRO A 386 9.23 14.75 12.92
C PRO A 386 7.99 14.16 13.62
N ILE A 387 8.19 13.38 14.70
CA ILE A 387 7.13 12.80 15.52
C ILE A 387 7.38 13.18 16.97
N LYS A 388 6.35 13.66 17.64
CA LYS A 388 6.38 14.01 19.07
C LYS A 388 5.27 13.32 19.84
N HIS A 389 5.53 13.12 21.13
CA HIS A 389 4.58 12.46 22.02
C HIS A 389 4.08 13.37 23.13
N LEU A 390 2.90 13.06 23.63
CA LEU A 390 2.36 13.52 24.89
C LEU A 390 2.62 12.45 25.95
N VAL A 391 3.27 12.84 27.05
CA VAL A 391 3.52 11.98 28.21
C VAL A 391 2.61 12.39 29.37
N GLN A 392 2.05 11.41 30.07
CA GLN A 392 1.23 11.67 31.27
C GLN A 392 2.13 12.04 32.46
N ALA A 393 1.64 12.93 33.33
CA ALA A 393 2.36 13.35 34.52
C ALA A 393 2.65 12.22 35.52
#